data_1c24e72a00071d0f0ccda249f9acdd99
#
_entry.id   1c24e72a00071d0f0ccda249f9acdd99
#
_cell.length_a   1.000
_cell.length_b   1.000
_cell.length_c   1.000
_cell.angle_alpha   90.00
_cell.angle_beta   90.00
_cell.angle_gamma   90.00
#
_symmetry.space_group_name_H-M   'P 1'
#
loop_
_entity.id
_entity.type
_entity.pdbx_description
1 polymer ?
#
loop_
_entity_poly.entity_id
_entity_poly.type
_entity_poly.pdbx_seq_one_letter_code
_entity_poly.pdbx_strand_id
1 'polypeptide(L)' 'MTELLITGLHHDLSKKRSFVHFVWKNDPEKHLGLDVPYQCTLDNLPNEAKKALKALSDELASATVATPP' A
#
# COMPACT_ATOMS: atom_id res chain seq x y z
N MET A 1 -9.27 -12.46 -11.55
CA MET A 1 -8.04 -12.19 -10.76
C MET A 1 -7.89 -10.70 -10.56
N THR A 2 -7.65 -10.28 -9.32
CA THR A 2 -7.48 -8.86 -9.02
C THR A 2 -6.06 -8.41 -9.34
N GLU A 3 -5.94 -7.31 -10.06
CA GLU A 3 -4.65 -6.72 -10.36
C GLU A 3 -4.60 -5.30 -9.80
N LEU A 4 -3.51 -4.98 -9.11
CA LEU A 4 -3.28 -3.66 -8.54
C LEU A 4 -2.18 -2.96 -9.32
N LEU A 5 -2.41 -1.70 -9.65
CA LEU A 5 -1.42 -0.88 -10.34
C LEU A 5 -0.82 0.11 -9.36
N ILE A 6 0.50 0.21 -9.36
CA ILE A 6 1.19 1.24 -8.59
C ILE A 6 1.08 2.55 -9.35
N THR A 7 0.45 3.55 -8.74
CA THR A 7 0.23 4.85 -9.37
C THR A 7 1.12 5.94 -8.80
N GLY A 8 1.77 5.70 -7.67
CA GLY A 8 2.62 6.71 -7.09
C GLY A 8 3.47 6.21 -5.96
N LEU A 9 4.56 6.91 -5.73
CA LEU A 9 5.44 6.72 -4.60
C LEU A 9 5.71 8.09 -4.00
N HIS A 10 5.41 8.25 -2.72
CA HIS A 10 5.56 9.51 -2.02
C HIS A 10 6.55 9.37 -0.86
N HIS A 11 7.50 10.30 -0.77
CA HIS A 11 8.44 10.38 0.34
C HIS A 11 8.10 11.59 1.19
N ASP A 12 7.79 11.36 2.46
CA ASP A 12 7.56 12.43 3.41
C ASP A 12 8.86 12.69 4.17
N LEU A 13 9.55 13.77 3.81
CA LEU A 13 10.86 14.07 4.34
C LEU A 13 10.81 14.51 5.82
N SER A 14 9.73 15.16 6.21
CA SER A 14 9.61 15.62 7.60
C SER A 14 9.34 14.49 8.58
N LYS A 15 8.58 13.48 8.15
CA LYS A 15 8.25 12.32 8.98
C LYS A 15 9.16 11.13 8.70
N LYS A 16 10.02 11.23 7.68
CA LYS A 16 10.91 10.17 7.23
C LYS A 16 10.15 8.88 6.94
N ARG A 17 9.06 9.01 6.19
CA ARG A 17 8.20 7.89 5.79
C ARG A 17 7.97 7.91 4.30
N SER A 18 7.77 6.74 3.74
CA SER A 18 7.43 6.61 2.31
C SER A 18 6.15 5.80 2.17
N PHE A 19 5.36 6.15 1.16
CA PHE A 19 4.08 5.52 0.89
C PHE A 19 4.01 5.14 -0.56
N VAL A 20 3.49 3.95 -0.85
CA VAL A 20 3.16 3.54 -2.21
C VAL A 20 1.65 3.61 -2.37
N HIS A 21 1.20 4.08 -3.52
CA HIS A 21 -0.22 4.23 -3.82
C HIS A 21 -0.62 3.28 -4.93
N PHE A 22 -1.73 2.57 -4.72
CA PHE A 22 -2.26 1.58 -5.66
C PHE A 22 -3.67 1.95 -6.09
N VAL A 23 -4.04 1.55 -7.30
CA VAL A 23 -5.45 1.48 -7.71
C VAL A 23 -5.75 0.11 -8.27
N TRP A 24 -7.00 -0.31 -8.16
CA TRP A 24 -7.46 -1.55 -8.80
C TRP A 24 -7.58 -1.32 -10.29
N LYS A 25 -7.03 -2.22 -11.07
CA LYS A 25 -7.02 -2.09 -12.53
C LYS A 25 -8.42 -2.01 -13.11
N ASN A 26 -9.33 -2.83 -12.59
CA ASN A 26 -10.71 -2.91 -13.09
C ASN A 26 -11.69 -2.02 -12.33
N ASP A 27 -11.22 -1.25 -11.36
CA ASP A 27 -12.05 -0.31 -10.60
C ASP A 27 -11.18 0.84 -10.09
N PRO A 28 -10.93 1.86 -10.94
CA PRO A 28 -10.04 2.97 -10.56
C PRO A 28 -10.50 3.80 -9.37
N GLU A 29 -11.75 3.69 -8.97
CA GLU A 29 -12.24 4.38 -7.78
C GLU A 29 -11.78 3.70 -6.49
N LYS A 30 -11.39 2.43 -6.57
CA LYS A 30 -10.79 1.72 -5.45
C LYS A 30 -9.30 1.99 -5.42
N HIS A 31 -8.83 2.50 -4.30
CA HIS A 31 -7.41 2.80 -4.15
C HIS A 31 -6.95 2.49 -2.73
N LEU A 32 -5.65 2.38 -2.56
CA LEU A 32 -5.04 1.97 -1.30
C LEU A 32 -3.65 2.58 -1.20
N GLY A 33 -3.30 3.08 -0.02
CA GLY A 33 -1.95 3.55 0.28
C GLY A 33 -1.33 2.71 1.37
N LEU A 34 -0.08 2.33 1.21
CA LEU A 34 0.65 1.52 2.19
C LEU A 34 2.03 2.11 2.45
N ASP A 35 2.50 1.95 3.68
CA ASP A 35 3.85 2.32 4.05
C ASP A 35 4.86 1.37 3.44
N VAL A 36 5.96 1.92 2.95
CA VAL A 36 7.13 1.17 2.49
C VAL A 36 8.36 1.77 3.16
N PRO A 37 9.53 1.10 3.10
CA PRO A 37 10.74 1.65 3.71
C PRO A 37 11.06 3.04 3.18
N TYR A 38 11.49 3.92 4.07
CA TYR A 38 11.81 5.30 3.72
C TYR A 38 12.87 5.35 2.62
N GLN A 39 12.63 6.17 1.61
CA GLN A 39 13.48 6.31 0.43
C GLN A 39 13.62 5.02 -0.39
N CYS A 40 12.61 4.16 -0.33
CA CYS A 40 12.53 3.00 -1.22
C CYS A 40 12.71 3.44 -2.68
N THR A 41 13.55 2.74 -3.42
CA THR A 41 13.80 3.06 -4.83
C THR A 41 12.76 2.41 -5.73
N LEU A 42 12.63 2.93 -6.95
CA LEU A 42 11.72 2.33 -7.93
C LEU A 42 12.10 0.90 -8.28
N ASP A 43 13.39 0.56 -8.22
CA ASP A 43 13.86 -0.79 -8.48
C ASP A 43 13.38 -1.78 -7.43
N ASN A 44 13.32 -1.36 -6.17
CA ASN A 44 12.88 -2.19 -5.06
C ASN A 44 11.37 -2.12 -4.81
N LEU A 45 10.70 -1.15 -5.40
CA LEU A 45 9.30 -0.87 -5.12
C LEU A 45 8.38 -2.08 -5.33
N PRO A 46 8.49 -2.87 -6.42
CA PRO A 46 7.61 -4.02 -6.58
C PRO A 46 7.73 -5.04 -5.45
N ASN A 47 8.94 -5.31 -4.98
CA ASN A 47 9.17 -6.25 -3.89
C ASN A 47 8.66 -5.70 -2.56
N GLU A 48 8.92 -4.43 -2.27
CA GLU A 48 8.47 -3.79 -1.05
C GLU A 48 6.94 -3.65 -1.04
N ALA A 49 6.34 -3.36 -2.19
CA ALA A 49 4.90 -3.29 -2.32
C ALA A 49 4.26 -4.65 -2.03
N LYS A 50 4.83 -5.75 -2.53
CA LYS A 50 4.32 -7.08 -2.24
C LYS A 50 4.41 -7.42 -0.76
N LYS A 51 5.51 -7.04 -0.10
CA LYS A 51 5.66 -7.25 1.35
C LYS A 51 4.61 -6.47 2.12
N ALA A 52 4.37 -5.22 1.73
CA ALA A 52 3.38 -4.37 2.39
C ALA A 52 1.97 -4.93 2.21
N LEU A 53 1.64 -5.42 1.02
CA LEU A 53 0.35 -6.03 0.73
C LEU A 53 0.14 -7.31 1.53
N LYS A 54 1.18 -8.13 1.66
CA LYS A 54 1.09 -9.35 2.45
C LYS A 54 0.87 -9.03 3.92
N ALA A 55 1.59 -8.06 4.46
CA ALA A 55 1.43 -7.64 5.85
C ALA A 55 0.01 -7.11 6.09
N LEU A 56 -0.53 -6.33 5.15
CA LEU A 56 -1.90 -5.83 5.25
C LEU A 56 -2.90 -6.98 5.19
N SER A 57 -2.70 -7.94 4.30
CA SER A 57 -3.57 -9.11 4.18
C SER A 57 -3.61 -9.90 5.48
N ASP A 58 -2.45 -10.12 6.10
CA ASP A 58 -2.35 -10.84 7.37
C ASP A 58 -3.06 -10.06 8.49
N GLU A 59 -2.90 -8.74 8.53
CA GLU A 59 -3.56 -7.88 9.48
C GLU A 59 -5.07 -7.93 9.31
N LEU A 60 -5.56 -7.82 8.07
CA LEU A 60 -6.99 -7.82 7.79
C LEU A 60 -7.63 -9.18 8.08
N ALA A 61 -6.89 -10.26 7.93
CA ALA A 61 -7.39 -11.60 8.21
C ALA A 61 -7.76 -11.77 9.69
N SER A 62 -7.10 -11.04 10.58
CA SER A 62 -7.36 -11.08 12.01
C SER A 62 -8.12 -9.85 12.53
N ALA A 63 -8.47 -8.91 11.65
CA ALA A 63 -9.11 -7.66 12.05
C ALA A 63 -10.59 -7.87 12.37
N THR A 64 -11.08 -7.09 13.34
CA THR A 64 -12.50 -7.03 13.67
C THR A 64 -13.10 -5.79 13.03
N VAL A 65 -14.21 -5.96 12.33
CA VAL A 65 -14.92 -4.84 11.72
C VAL A 65 -15.98 -4.34 12.69
N ALA A 66 -15.97 -3.04 12.96
CA ALA A 66 -16.93 -2.43 13.87
C ALA A 66 -17.35 -1.06 13.34
N THR A 67 -18.58 -0.68 13.68
CA THR A 67 -19.04 0.69 13.35
C THR A 67 -18.72 1.61 14.52
N PRO A 68 -18.36 2.88 14.25
CA PRO A 68 -18.12 3.85 15.32
C PRO A 68 -19.39 4.10 16.15
N PRO A 69 -19.26 4.38 17.43
CA PRO A 69 -20.42 4.75 18.26
C PRO A 69 -21.05 6.07 17.85
#